data_625431cbefe89fc2b1978ee1662793bd
#
_entry.id   625431cbefe89fc2b1978ee1662793bd
#
_cell.length_a   1.000
_cell.length_b   1.000
_cell.length_c   1.000
_cell.angle_alpha   90.00
_cell.angle_beta   90.00
_cell.angle_gamma   90.00
#
_symmetry.space_group_name_H-M   'P 1'
#
loop_
_entity.id
_entity.type
_entity.pdbx_description
1 polymer ?
#
loop_
_entity_poly.entity_id
_entity_poly.type
_entity_poly.pdbx_seq_one_letter_code
_entity_poly.pdbx_strand_id
1 'polypeptide(L)'
;MTTFPSLTVAKVEPETRDAVTITFAVPQPLQEAYRFRPGQHLTLKASFDGEELRRCYSICRSYLPGEISVAVKAIEGGRFSRYAREHIRQGMTLEVMVPQGHFGYQPQAERQGRYLAIAAGSGITPMLAIIATTLQTEPESQFTLIYGNRTSQSMMFRQALADLKDKYPQRLQLLCIFSQETLDSDLLHGRIDGEKLQSLGASLINFRLYDEAFICGPAAMMDDAEAALKALGMPEKAIHLERFNTAGTRVKRNVNVQSDGQKVTVRQDGRDREIVLNADDESILDAALRQGADLPYACKGGVCATCKCKVLRGKVAMETNYSLEPDELAAGYVLSCQALPLTSDVVVDFDAKGMA
;
A
#
# COMPACT_ATOMS: atom_id res chain seq x y z
N MET A 1 -17.34 12.51 8.99
CA MET A 1 -16.06 13.28 8.98
C MET A 1 -14.91 12.31 8.88
N THR A 2 -14.02 12.51 7.93
CA THR A 2 -12.78 11.75 7.83
C THR A 2 -11.93 12.10 9.04
N THR A 3 -11.81 11.19 10.01
CA THR A 3 -11.08 11.50 11.25
C THR A 3 -9.59 11.19 11.08
N PHE A 4 -8.78 12.19 11.34
CA PHE A 4 -7.33 12.09 11.48
C PHE A 4 -6.94 12.33 12.94
N PRO A 5 -7.01 11.32 13.81
CA PRO A 5 -6.52 11.48 15.18
C PRO A 5 -5.07 11.94 15.19
N SER A 6 -4.73 12.78 16.14
CA SER A 6 -3.35 13.21 16.37
C SER A 6 -2.60 12.15 17.18
N LEU A 7 -1.53 11.60 16.62
CA LEU A 7 -0.63 10.68 17.31
C LEU A 7 0.72 11.31 17.58
N THR A 8 1.29 11.03 18.75
CA THR A 8 2.64 11.48 19.10
C THR A 8 3.66 10.52 18.48
N VAL A 9 4.70 11.07 17.87
CA VAL A 9 5.87 10.33 17.41
C VAL A 9 6.66 9.86 18.63
N ALA A 10 6.60 8.56 18.91
CA ALA A 10 7.32 7.93 20.02
C ALA A 10 8.81 7.75 19.70
N LYS A 11 9.14 7.46 18.42
CA LYS A 11 10.51 7.18 17.99
C LYS A 11 10.69 7.47 16.51
N VAL A 12 11.88 7.92 16.11
CA VAL A 12 12.34 8.01 14.73
C VAL A 12 13.70 7.34 14.63
N GLU A 13 13.79 6.30 13.80
CA GLU A 13 15.00 5.49 13.62
C GLU A 13 15.48 5.59 12.16
N PRO A 14 16.78 5.86 11.91
CA PRO A 14 17.31 5.77 10.56
C PRO A 14 17.37 4.30 10.12
N GLU A 15 16.84 4.01 8.91
CA GLU A 15 16.91 2.69 8.28
C GLU A 15 18.06 2.60 7.28
N THR A 16 18.11 3.60 6.40
CA THR A 16 19.16 3.77 5.41
C THR A 16 19.50 5.25 5.29
N ARG A 17 20.45 5.59 4.42
CA ARG A 17 20.80 6.99 4.14
C ARG A 17 19.57 7.84 3.72
N ASP A 18 18.57 7.21 3.07
CA ASP A 18 17.41 7.86 2.49
C ASP A 18 16.06 7.40 3.08
N ALA A 19 16.06 6.60 4.16
CA ALA A 19 14.84 6.11 4.80
C ALA A 19 14.88 6.18 6.32
N VAL A 20 13.70 6.40 6.92
CA VAL A 20 13.48 6.42 8.37
C VAL A 20 12.27 5.58 8.73
N THR A 21 12.29 4.94 9.89
CA THR A 21 11.12 4.36 10.54
C THR A 21 10.57 5.34 11.57
N ILE A 22 9.26 5.57 11.54
CA ILE A 22 8.52 6.42 12.45
C ILE A 22 7.57 5.53 13.25
N THR A 23 7.73 5.52 14.57
CA THR A 23 6.84 4.82 15.50
C THR A 23 5.97 5.86 16.19
N PHE A 24 4.67 5.63 16.16
CA PHE A 24 3.67 6.45 16.85
C PHE A 24 3.23 5.78 18.15
N ALA A 25 3.07 6.56 19.20
CA ALA A 25 2.36 6.16 20.40
C ALA A 25 0.86 6.23 20.15
N VAL A 26 0.15 5.12 20.36
CA VAL A 26 -1.31 5.03 20.22
C VAL A 26 -1.94 5.11 21.62
N PRO A 27 -2.63 6.21 21.97
CA PRO A 27 -3.28 6.36 23.27
C PRO A 27 -4.31 5.25 23.52
N GLN A 28 -4.47 4.85 24.79
CA GLN A 28 -5.36 3.74 25.19
C GLN A 28 -6.77 3.82 24.57
N PRO A 29 -7.45 4.98 24.51
CA PRO A 29 -8.78 5.06 23.91
C PRO A 29 -8.82 4.80 22.40
N LEU A 30 -7.67 4.89 21.70
CA LEU A 30 -7.56 4.70 20.26
C LEU A 30 -7.01 3.31 19.88
N GLN A 31 -6.50 2.53 20.83
CA GLN A 31 -5.81 1.27 20.53
C GLN A 31 -6.67 0.29 19.74
N GLU A 32 -7.96 0.20 20.04
CA GLU A 32 -8.86 -0.69 19.29
C GLU A 32 -9.04 -0.22 17.84
N ALA A 33 -9.17 1.09 17.60
CA ALA A 33 -9.30 1.65 16.26
C ALA A 33 -8.01 1.52 15.42
N TYR A 34 -6.85 1.40 16.09
CA TYR A 34 -5.54 1.21 15.45
C TYR A 34 -5.08 -0.26 15.44
N ARG A 35 -5.93 -1.21 15.78
CA ARG A 35 -5.67 -2.62 15.45
C ARG A 35 -5.60 -2.77 13.94
N PHE A 36 -4.65 -3.58 13.47
CA PHE A 36 -4.44 -3.76 12.05
C PHE A 36 -4.16 -5.22 11.69
N ARG A 37 -4.41 -5.55 10.45
CA ARG A 37 -3.92 -6.77 9.81
C ARG A 37 -2.57 -6.48 9.14
N PRO A 38 -1.61 -7.40 9.16
CA PRO A 38 -0.33 -7.21 8.46
C PRO A 38 -0.60 -6.97 6.96
N GLY A 39 0.11 -5.99 6.39
CA GLY A 39 -0.10 -5.52 5.02
C GLY A 39 -0.96 -4.25 4.91
N GLN A 40 -1.66 -3.83 5.97
CA GLN A 40 -2.37 -2.55 6.00
C GLN A 40 -1.41 -1.35 6.06
N HIS A 41 -1.93 -0.17 5.73
CA HIS A 41 -1.18 1.09 5.72
C HIS A 41 -1.84 2.17 6.58
N LEU A 42 -1.07 3.17 6.97
CA LEU A 42 -1.53 4.42 7.56
C LEU A 42 -1.51 5.53 6.52
N THR A 43 -2.48 6.44 6.59
CA THR A 43 -2.41 7.72 5.88
C THR A 43 -1.93 8.79 6.85
N LEU A 44 -0.79 9.38 6.57
CA LEU A 44 -0.22 10.51 7.30
C LEU A 44 -0.62 11.81 6.60
N LYS A 45 -1.02 12.81 7.39
CA LYS A 45 -1.40 14.14 6.93
C LYS A 45 -0.45 15.20 7.50
N ALA A 46 0.02 16.10 6.64
CA ALA A 46 0.79 17.28 7.03
C ALA A 46 0.51 18.44 6.08
N SER A 47 0.67 19.67 6.58
CA SER A 47 0.48 20.89 5.80
C SER A 47 1.83 21.52 5.47
N PHE A 48 1.99 21.96 4.22
CA PHE A 48 3.18 22.62 3.70
C PHE A 48 2.77 23.88 2.95
N ASP A 49 3.16 25.05 3.43
CA ASP A 49 2.85 26.34 2.82
C ASP A 49 1.32 26.53 2.56
N GLY A 50 0.49 26.03 3.49
CA GLY A 50 -0.97 26.09 3.37
C GLY A 50 -1.59 24.97 2.50
N GLU A 51 -0.79 24.12 1.88
CA GLU A 51 -1.26 22.97 1.12
C GLU A 51 -1.23 21.71 1.99
N GLU A 52 -2.37 21.02 2.11
CA GLU A 52 -2.48 19.74 2.81
C GLU A 52 -2.00 18.60 1.91
N LEU A 53 -1.07 17.80 2.41
CA LEU A 53 -0.61 16.58 1.77
C LEU A 53 -0.96 15.36 2.62
N ARG A 54 -1.58 14.37 1.98
CA ARG A 54 -1.87 13.05 2.56
C ARG A 54 -1.05 11.99 1.83
N ARG A 55 -0.39 11.09 2.58
CA ARG A 55 0.43 10.01 2.00
C ARG A 55 0.24 8.72 2.76
N CYS A 56 0.09 7.63 2.00
CA CYS A 56 -0.01 6.27 2.55
C CYS A 56 1.38 5.67 2.75
N TYR A 57 1.57 5.03 3.89
CA TYR A 57 2.76 4.26 4.23
C TYR A 57 2.35 2.94 4.87
N SER A 58 2.82 1.82 4.32
CA SER A 58 2.52 0.50 4.86
C SER A 58 3.07 0.35 6.27
N ILE A 59 2.30 -0.29 7.14
CA ILE A 59 2.72 -0.65 8.48
C ILE A 59 3.83 -1.69 8.35
N CYS A 60 4.96 -1.45 9.01
CA CYS A 60 6.19 -2.21 8.76
C CYS A 60 6.63 -3.11 9.93
N ARG A 61 5.84 -3.20 11.00
CA ARG A 61 6.12 -4.08 12.14
C ARG A 61 4.88 -4.90 12.50
N SER A 62 5.06 -6.02 13.21
CA SER A 62 3.95 -6.76 13.82
C SER A 62 3.23 -5.91 14.86
N TYR A 63 1.97 -6.27 15.13
CA TYR A 63 1.15 -5.56 16.11
C TYR A 63 1.78 -5.59 17.52
N LEU A 64 1.90 -4.40 18.09
CA LEU A 64 2.25 -4.19 19.52
C LEU A 64 1.20 -3.23 20.11
N PRO A 65 0.56 -3.57 21.25
CA PRO A 65 -0.36 -2.66 21.91
C PRO A 65 0.31 -1.32 22.23
N GLY A 66 -0.35 -0.22 21.85
CA GLY A 66 0.14 1.13 22.14
C GLY A 66 1.16 1.70 21.16
N GLU A 67 1.60 0.93 20.17
CA GLU A 67 2.56 1.40 19.16
C GLU A 67 2.15 0.97 17.74
N ILE A 68 2.46 1.83 16.77
CA ILE A 68 2.32 1.50 15.35
C ILE A 68 3.44 2.18 14.56
N SER A 69 4.03 1.47 13.59
CA SER A 69 5.22 1.94 12.90
C SER A 69 5.05 1.90 11.39
N VAL A 70 5.53 2.95 10.72
CA VAL A 70 5.67 3.02 9.27
C VAL A 70 7.10 3.39 8.90
N ALA A 71 7.55 3.01 7.71
CA ALA A 71 8.83 3.48 7.21
C ALA A 71 8.65 4.35 5.96
N VAL A 72 9.40 5.44 5.93
CA VAL A 72 9.34 6.45 4.86
C VAL A 72 10.69 6.53 4.19
N LYS A 73 10.72 6.16 2.90
CA LYS A 73 11.88 6.36 2.04
C LYS A 73 11.73 7.65 1.25
N ALA A 74 12.73 8.52 1.33
CA ALA A 74 12.75 9.75 0.56
C ALA A 74 12.86 9.44 -0.95
N ILE A 75 11.99 10.05 -1.74
CA ILE A 75 12.00 9.95 -3.19
C ILE A 75 12.34 11.32 -3.79
N GLU A 76 12.92 11.31 -4.97
CA GLU A 76 13.22 12.53 -5.72
C GLU A 76 11.92 13.31 -5.99
N GLY A 77 11.90 14.62 -5.72
CA GLY A 77 10.70 15.46 -5.83
C GLY A 77 9.63 15.24 -4.75
N GLY A 78 9.80 14.26 -3.87
CA GLY A 78 8.82 13.92 -2.84
C GLY A 78 8.83 14.90 -1.66
N ARG A 79 7.87 15.83 -1.61
CA ARG A 79 7.76 16.84 -0.53
C ARG A 79 7.57 16.19 0.84
N PHE A 80 6.57 15.31 0.99
CA PHE A 80 6.27 14.66 2.28
C PHE A 80 7.41 13.70 2.72
N SER A 81 7.93 12.88 1.83
CA SER A 81 8.96 11.90 2.18
C SER A 81 10.29 12.55 2.59
N ARG A 82 10.63 13.69 1.98
CA ARG A 82 11.77 14.52 2.39
C ARG A 82 11.53 15.12 3.77
N TYR A 83 10.35 15.74 3.97
CA TYR A 83 9.97 16.30 5.27
C TYR A 83 10.01 15.25 6.37
N ALA A 84 9.50 14.05 6.12
CA ALA A 84 9.50 12.96 7.10
C ALA A 84 10.92 12.62 7.56
N ARG A 85 11.87 12.55 6.64
CA ARG A 85 13.27 12.27 6.94
C ARG A 85 13.97 13.44 7.64
N GLU A 86 13.72 14.69 7.19
CA GLU A 86 14.49 15.87 7.59
C GLU A 86 13.93 16.58 8.81
N HIS A 87 12.64 16.47 9.07
CA HIS A 87 11.96 17.30 10.06
C HIS A 87 11.15 16.53 11.11
N ILE A 88 10.66 15.34 10.82
CA ILE A 88 9.92 14.58 11.85
C ILE A 88 10.89 14.12 12.95
N ARG A 89 10.53 14.40 14.20
CA ARG A 89 11.33 14.08 15.39
C ARG A 89 10.44 13.49 16.47
N GLN A 90 11.04 12.73 17.37
CA GLN A 90 10.37 12.26 18.57
C GLN A 90 9.72 13.40 19.35
N GLY A 91 8.52 13.18 19.87
CA GLY A 91 7.70 14.15 20.58
C GLY A 91 6.82 15.04 19.71
N MET A 92 7.03 15.07 18.38
CA MET A 92 6.12 15.76 17.45
C MET A 92 4.78 15.03 17.36
N THR A 93 3.74 15.76 16.98
CA THR A 93 2.40 15.22 16.72
C THR A 93 2.10 15.28 15.23
N LEU A 94 1.56 14.19 14.70
CA LEU A 94 1.08 14.10 13.33
C LEU A 94 -0.36 13.62 13.30
N GLU A 95 -1.10 14.07 12.31
CA GLU A 95 -2.44 13.58 12.02
C GLU A 95 -2.35 12.27 11.22
N VAL A 96 -2.90 11.19 11.78
CA VAL A 96 -2.75 9.82 11.26
C VAL A 96 -4.13 9.18 11.18
N MET A 97 -4.55 8.75 9.98
CA MET A 97 -5.78 7.98 9.81
C MET A 97 -5.59 6.56 10.36
N VAL A 98 -6.68 5.96 10.85
CA VAL A 98 -6.69 4.55 11.27
C VAL A 98 -6.25 3.63 10.13
N PRO A 99 -5.72 2.42 10.43
CA PRO A 99 -5.25 1.47 9.42
C PRO A 99 -6.28 1.17 8.34
N GLN A 100 -5.83 1.16 7.08
CA GLN A 100 -6.64 0.91 5.89
C GLN A 100 -5.93 -0.09 4.97
N GLY A 101 -6.65 -0.63 3.97
CA GLY A 101 -6.08 -1.49 2.94
C GLY A 101 -6.44 -2.96 3.10
N HIS A 102 -6.35 -3.70 1.97
CA HIS A 102 -6.74 -5.10 1.86
C HIS A 102 -5.56 -6.03 1.57
N PHE A 103 -4.37 -5.49 1.31
CA PHE A 103 -3.17 -6.27 1.06
C PHE A 103 -2.78 -7.09 2.30
N GLY A 104 -2.34 -8.34 2.08
CA GLY A 104 -2.02 -9.28 3.14
C GLY A 104 -3.22 -10.12 3.58
N TYR A 105 -3.07 -10.81 4.69
CA TYR A 105 -4.09 -11.70 5.25
C TYR A 105 -4.06 -11.70 6.77
N GLN A 106 -5.03 -12.34 7.41
CA GLN A 106 -5.05 -12.55 8.85
C GLN A 106 -4.41 -13.91 9.18
N PRO A 107 -3.20 -13.94 9.76
CA PRO A 107 -2.57 -15.19 10.19
C PRO A 107 -3.39 -15.90 11.28
N GLN A 108 -3.40 -17.25 11.23
CA GLN A 108 -4.13 -18.12 12.16
C GLN A 108 -3.23 -19.26 12.63
N ALA A 109 -3.27 -19.58 13.91
CA ALA A 109 -2.35 -20.53 14.54
C ALA A 109 -2.37 -21.95 13.92
N GLU A 110 -3.50 -22.34 13.37
CA GLU A 110 -3.74 -23.67 12.77
C GLU A 110 -3.26 -23.78 11.32
N ARG A 111 -2.94 -22.65 10.68
CA ARG A 111 -2.47 -22.64 9.29
C ARG A 111 -1.05 -23.23 9.18
N GLN A 112 -0.85 -23.96 8.08
CA GLN A 112 0.42 -24.58 7.69
C GLN A 112 0.73 -24.18 6.25
N GLY A 113 0.97 -22.86 6.04
CA GLY A 113 1.13 -22.29 4.71
C GLY A 113 2.59 -22.16 4.29
N ARG A 114 2.81 -22.21 2.97
CA ARG A 114 4.06 -21.80 2.34
C ARG A 114 3.84 -20.50 1.59
N TYR A 115 4.50 -19.45 2.03
CA TYR A 115 4.29 -18.11 1.52
C TYR A 115 5.53 -17.58 0.81
N LEU A 116 5.29 -16.85 -0.27
CA LEU A 116 6.32 -16.15 -1.03
C LEU A 116 6.14 -14.64 -0.87
N ALA A 117 7.20 -13.92 -0.60
CA ALA A 117 7.25 -12.46 -0.73
C ALA A 117 8.28 -12.06 -1.78
N ILE A 118 7.91 -11.17 -2.70
CA ILE A 118 8.82 -10.54 -3.66
C ILE A 118 8.78 -9.04 -3.43
N ALA A 119 9.89 -8.48 -3.00
CA ALA A 119 10.00 -7.06 -2.67
C ALA A 119 11.17 -6.39 -3.35
N ALA A 120 11.06 -5.08 -3.65
CA ALA A 120 12.22 -4.28 -4.00
C ALA A 120 12.18 -2.91 -3.32
N GLY A 121 13.32 -2.49 -2.76
CA GLY A 121 13.47 -1.22 -2.06
C GLY A 121 12.46 -1.05 -0.93
N SER A 122 11.63 0.01 -0.97
CA SER A 122 10.60 0.27 0.04
C SER A 122 9.41 -0.69 0.01
N GLY A 123 9.25 -1.51 -1.03
CA GLY A 123 8.23 -2.57 -1.06
C GLY A 123 8.40 -3.63 0.04
N ILE A 124 9.51 -3.61 0.75
CA ILE A 124 9.74 -4.45 1.94
C ILE A 124 8.83 -4.06 3.10
N THR A 125 8.29 -2.84 3.16
CA THR A 125 7.57 -2.34 4.34
C THR A 125 6.35 -3.20 4.70
N PRO A 126 5.41 -3.52 3.79
CA PRO A 126 4.30 -4.42 4.11
C PRO A 126 4.79 -5.86 4.33
N MET A 127 5.80 -6.29 3.58
CA MET A 127 6.32 -7.66 3.68
C MET A 127 6.89 -7.97 5.06
N LEU A 128 7.61 -7.02 5.66
CA LEU A 128 8.18 -7.23 7.00
C LEU A 128 7.08 -7.50 8.04
N ALA A 129 5.99 -6.72 8.01
CA ALA A 129 4.85 -6.93 8.90
C ALA A 129 4.17 -8.28 8.66
N ILE A 130 3.96 -8.66 7.38
CA ILE A 130 3.35 -9.94 7.00
C ILE A 130 4.24 -11.10 7.46
N ILE A 131 5.52 -11.10 7.11
CA ILE A 131 6.47 -12.18 7.45
C ILE A 131 6.58 -12.34 8.97
N ALA A 132 6.82 -11.24 9.69
CA ALA A 132 7.02 -11.27 11.12
C ALA A 132 5.77 -11.78 11.86
N THR A 133 4.58 -11.30 11.47
CA THR A 133 3.32 -11.72 12.10
C THR A 133 2.98 -13.18 11.76
N THR A 134 3.17 -13.59 10.50
CA THR A 134 2.94 -14.98 10.09
C THR A 134 3.82 -15.95 10.87
N LEU A 135 5.14 -15.73 10.87
CA LEU A 135 6.07 -16.62 11.55
C LEU A 135 5.87 -16.67 13.07
N GLN A 136 5.34 -15.59 13.65
CA GLN A 136 5.00 -15.54 15.07
C GLN A 136 3.68 -16.28 15.39
N THR A 137 2.68 -16.19 14.51
CA THR A 137 1.32 -16.68 14.75
C THR A 137 1.12 -18.10 14.26
N GLU A 138 1.74 -18.47 13.14
CA GLU A 138 1.58 -19.76 12.45
C GLU A 138 2.86 -20.61 12.65
N PRO A 139 2.93 -21.52 13.65
CA PRO A 139 4.16 -22.21 14.00
C PRO A 139 4.69 -23.15 12.93
N GLU A 140 3.82 -23.70 12.07
CA GLU A 140 4.17 -24.67 11.01
C GLU A 140 4.36 -24.02 9.64
N SER A 141 4.03 -22.74 9.50
CA SER A 141 4.14 -22.04 8.21
C SER A 141 5.57 -21.63 7.89
N GLN A 142 5.87 -21.57 6.59
CA GLN A 142 7.17 -21.21 6.03
C GLN A 142 7.05 -19.97 5.14
N PHE A 143 8.08 -19.16 5.11
CA PHE A 143 8.15 -17.96 4.29
C PHE A 143 9.44 -17.91 3.48
N THR A 144 9.34 -17.58 2.19
CA THR A 144 10.48 -17.22 1.35
C THR A 144 10.37 -15.77 0.95
N LEU A 145 11.42 -14.98 1.19
CA LEU A 145 11.52 -13.60 0.74
C LEU A 145 12.60 -13.47 -0.34
N ILE A 146 12.20 -13.02 -1.53
CA ILE A 146 13.09 -12.55 -2.60
C ILE A 146 13.13 -11.02 -2.51
N TYR A 147 14.29 -10.45 -2.13
CA TYR A 147 14.39 -9.03 -1.85
C TYR A 147 15.46 -8.34 -2.70
N GLY A 148 15.01 -7.52 -3.68
CA GLY A 148 15.85 -6.75 -4.58
C GLY A 148 16.25 -5.39 -4.01
N ASN A 149 17.53 -5.06 -4.09
CA ASN A 149 18.10 -3.77 -3.71
C ASN A 149 19.21 -3.37 -4.68
N ARG A 150 19.68 -2.11 -4.62
CA ARG A 150 20.86 -1.69 -5.36
C ARG A 150 22.12 -2.30 -4.74
N THR A 151 22.28 -2.11 -3.44
CA THR A 151 23.41 -2.62 -2.63
C THR A 151 22.90 -3.06 -1.27
N SER A 152 23.71 -3.81 -0.53
CA SER A 152 23.45 -4.21 0.84
C SER A 152 23.30 -3.01 1.80
N GLN A 153 23.97 -1.89 1.53
CA GLN A 153 23.84 -0.65 2.31
C GLN A 153 22.52 0.09 2.06
N SER A 154 21.88 -0.11 0.90
CA SER A 154 20.58 0.48 0.56
C SER A 154 19.39 -0.37 0.98
N MET A 155 19.65 -1.54 1.58
CA MET A 155 18.66 -2.51 2.03
C MET A 155 18.01 -2.03 3.33
N MET A 156 16.72 -1.67 3.25
CA MET A 156 15.92 -1.35 4.43
C MET A 156 15.67 -2.60 5.27
N PHE A 157 15.60 -2.43 6.58
CA PHE A 157 15.32 -3.50 7.56
C PHE A 157 16.30 -4.67 7.55
N ARG A 158 17.54 -4.42 7.13
CA ARG A 158 18.57 -5.45 7.05
C ARG A 158 18.73 -6.19 8.39
N GLN A 159 18.84 -5.45 9.51
CA GLN A 159 18.99 -6.05 10.83
C GLN A 159 17.73 -6.79 11.26
N ALA A 160 16.55 -6.20 11.08
CA ALA A 160 15.28 -6.85 11.44
C ALA A 160 15.05 -8.16 10.67
N LEU A 161 15.44 -8.22 9.39
CA LEU A 161 15.38 -9.45 8.60
C LEU A 161 16.40 -10.49 9.05
N ALA A 162 17.60 -10.07 9.45
CA ALA A 162 18.59 -10.96 10.04
C ALA A 162 18.10 -11.55 11.38
N ASP A 163 17.57 -10.72 12.26
CA ASP A 163 16.98 -11.14 13.54
C ASP A 163 15.82 -12.13 13.36
N LEU A 164 14.96 -11.90 12.35
CA LEU A 164 13.90 -12.84 11.99
C LEU A 164 14.45 -14.15 11.47
N LYS A 165 15.51 -14.11 10.65
CA LYS A 165 16.16 -15.32 10.13
C LYS A 165 16.80 -16.11 11.25
N ASP A 166 17.46 -15.45 12.20
CA ASP A 166 18.06 -16.10 13.38
C ASP A 166 16.99 -16.73 14.29
N LYS A 167 15.85 -16.05 14.44
CA LYS A 167 14.73 -16.55 15.24
C LYS A 167 14.00 -17.73 14.57
N TYR A 168 13.92 -17.75 13.23
CA TYR A 168 13.18 -18.74 12.46
C TYR A 168 14.03 -19.39 11.37
N PRO A 169 15.18 -20.01 11.69
CA PRO A 169 16.19 -20.45 10.71
C PRO A 169 15.67 -21.49 9.71
N GLN A 170 14.72 -22.34 10.12
CA GLN A 170 14.13 -23.38 9.27
C GLN A 170 12.85 -22.92 8.53
N ARG A 171 12.25 -21.82 8.96
CA ARG A 171 10.95 -21.36 8.44
C ARG A 171 11.02 -20.09 7.60
N LEU A 172 12.13 -19.36 7.64
CA LEU A 172 12.35 -18.16 6.84
C LEU A 172 13.54 -18.38 5.89
N GLN A 173 13.29 -18.33 4.58
CA GLN A 173 14.34 -18.27 3.56
C GLN A 173 14.47 -16.82 3.07
N LEU A 174 15.70 -16.29 3.05
CA LEU A 174 16.00 -14.95 2.54
C LEU A 174 16.90 -15.06 1.31
N LEU A 175 16.45 -14.49 0.19
CA LEU A 175 17.20 -14.36 -1.05
C LEU A 175 17.36 -12.88 -1.38
N CYS A 176 18.53 -12.31 -1.09
CA CYS A 176 18.85 -10.93 -1.37
C CYS A 176 19.49 -10.83 -2.76
N ILE A 177 18.90 -10.01 -3.64
CA ILE A 177 19.37 -9.77 -5.01
C ILE A 177 19.85 -8.33 -5.10
N PHE A 178 21.09 -8.13 -5.55
CA PHE A 178 21.70 -6.80 -5.65
C PHE A 178 22.03 -6.43 -7.09
N SER A 179 21.60 -5.24 -7.53
CA SER A 179 21.79 -4.81 -8.91
C SER A 179 23.06 -3.99 -9.15
N GLN A 180 23.71 -3.55 -8.09
CA GLN A 180 24.93 -2.70 -8.16
C GLN A 180 26.04 -3.18 -7.20
N GLU A 181 25.95 -4.44 -6.77
CA GLU A 181 26.94 -5.07 -5.90
C GLU A 181 27.27 -6.45 -6.49
N THR A 182 28.54 -6.72 -6.71
CA THR A 182 28.99 -8.02 -7.24
C THR A 182 28.93 -9.06 -6.13
N LEU A 183 28.31 -10.20 -6.45
CA LEU A 183 28.22 -11.36 -5.59
C LEU A 183 28.91 -12.56 -6.28
N ASP A 184 29.23 -13.60 -5.50
CA ASP A 184 29.84 -14.84 -6.00
C ASP A 184 28.88 -15.67 -6.90
N SER A 185 27.59 -15.29 -6.92
CA SER A 185 26.55 -16.00 -7.69
C SER A 185 25.81 -15.02 -8.59
N ASP A 186 25.85 -15.26 -9.90
CA ASP A 186 25.07 -14.51 -10.90
C ASP A 186 23.56 -14.61 -10.67
N LEU A 187 23.10 -15.69 -10.02
CA LEU A 187 21.71 -15.90 -9.69
C LEU A 187 21.18 -14.82 -8.73
N LEU A 188 22.03 -14.30 -7.85
CA LEU A 188 21.69 -13.26 -6.86
C LEU A 188 22.12 -11.86 -7.29
N HIS A 189 22.68 -11.69 -8.50
CA HIS A 189 23.04 -10.40 -9.07
C HIS A 189 21.98 -9.93 -10.08
N GLY A 190 21.74 -8.60 -10.17
CA GLY A 190 20.84 -7.98 -11.14
C GLY A 190 19.53 -7.48 -10.53
N ARG A 191 18.51 -7.38 -11.39
CA ARG A 191 17.14 -6.97 -10.97
C ARG A 191 16.25 -8.20 -10.88
N ILE A 192 15.16 -8.05 -10.12
CA ILE A 192 14.06 -9.01 -10.14
C ILE A 192 13.20 -8.68 -11.36
N ASP A 193 13.17 -9.58 -12.32
CA ASP A 193 12.35 -9.56 -13.53
C ASP A 193 11.90 -11.00 -13.84
N GLY A 194 11.17 -11.19 -14.94
CA GLY A 194 10.67 -12.50 -15.35
C GLY A 194 11.77 -13.52 -15.61
N GLU A 195 12.90 -13.13 -16.22
CA GLU A 195 14.03 -14.02 -16.51
C GLU A 195 14.73 -14.45 -15.20
N LYS A 196 14.89 -13.53 -14.25
CA LYS A 196 15.45 -13.84 -12.94
C LYS A 196 14.58 -14.84 -12.18
N LEU A 197 13.26 -14.66 -12.19
CA LEU A 197 12.34 -15.59 -11.53
C LEU A 197 12.33 -16.97 -12.21
N GLN A 198 12.41 -17.02 -13.54
CA GLN A 198 12.58 -18.28 -14.26
C GLN A 198 13.88 -18.99 -13.87
N SER A 199 14.99 -18.26 -13.80
CA SER A 199 16.29 -18.80 -13.39
C SER A 199 16.27 -19.33 -11.94
N LEU A 200 15.64 -18.60 -11.03
CA LEU A 200 15.40 -19.05 -9.66
C LEU A 200 14.51 -20.29 -9.62
N GLY A 201 13.49 -20.35 -10.47
CA GLY A 201 12.58 -21.48 -10.61
C GLY A 201 13.23 -22.74 -11.12
N ALA A 202 14.21 -22.60 -12.01
CA ALA A 202 14.95 -23.73 -12.60
C ALA A 202 15.97 -24.36 -11.64
N SER A 203 16.45 -23.61 -10.62
CA SER A 203 17.60 -24.03 -9.82
C SER A 203 17.38 -24.04 -8.30
N LEU A 204 16.50 -23.21 -7.76
CA LEU A 204 16.44 -22.97 -6.32
C LEU A 204 15.04 -23.01 -5.71
N ILE A 205 14.01 -22.57 -6.44
CA ILE A 205 12.66 -22.35 -5.90
C ILE A 205 11.62 -23.07 -6.74
N ASN A 206 10.84 -23.96 -6.14
CA ASN A 206 9.66 -24.49 -6.81
C ASN A 206 8.43 -23.62 -6.48
N PHE A 207 8.09 -22.67 -7.37
CA PHE A 207 7.00 -21.73 -7.17
C PHE A 207 5.61 -22.38 -7.05
N ARG A 208 5.43 -23.61 -7.53
CA ARG A 208 4.15 -24.36 -7.40
C ARG A 208 3.86 -24.83 -5.98
N LEU A 209 4.84 -24.76 -5.09
CA LEU A 209 4.68 -25.19 -3.69
C LEU A 209 4.17 -24.08 -2.77
N TYR A 210 4.01 -22.86 -3.27
CA TYR A 210 3.53 -21.75 -2.46
C TYR A 210 2.02 -21.63 -2.57
N ASP A 211 1.39 -21.42 -1.43
CA ASP A 211 -0.06 -21.22 -1.31
C ASP A 211 -0.45 -19.78 -1.68
N GLU A 212 0.37 -18.79 -1.29
CA GLU A 212 0.14 -17.37 -1.53
C GLU A 212 1.47 -16.66 -1.86
N ALA A 213 1.42 -15.68 -2.76
CA ALA A 213 2.54 -14.78 -3.07
C ALA A 213 2.14 -13.32 -2.87
N PHE A 214 3.01 -12.57 -2.22
CA PHE A 214 2.86 -11.12 -1.97
C PHE A 214 3.94 -10.37 -2.72
N ILE A 215 3.58 -9.40 -3.57
CA ILE A 215 4.51 -8.66 -4.41
C ILE A 215 4.36 -7.17 -4.17
N CYS A 216 5.46 -6.46 -3.85
CA CYS A 216 5.47 -5.01 -3.71
C CYS A 216 6.81 -4.42 -4.13
N GLY A 217 6.79 -3.39 -4.98
CA GLY A 217 7.98 -2.72 -5.49
C GLY A 217 7.72 -1.83 -6.70
N PRO A 218 8.71 -1.60 -7.55
CA PRO A 218 8.54 -0.86 -8.80
C PRO A 218 7.52 -1.53 -9.73
N ALA A 219 6.70 -0.74 -10.41
CA ALA A 219 5.60 -1.26 -11.24
C ALA A 219 6.05 -2.32 -12.25
N ALA A 220 7.11 -2.06 -13.02
CA ALA A 220 7.63 -3.02 -13.99
C ALA A 220 8.05 -4.34 -13.34
N MET A 221 8.72 -4.30 -12.16
CA MET A 221 9.06 -5.52 -11.42
C MET A 221 7.82 -6.30 -11.01
N MET A 222 6.77 -5.61 -10.58
CA MET A 222 5.53 -6.25 -10.13
C MET A 222 4.81 -6.92 -11.31
N ASP A 223 4.71 -6.23 -12.44
CA ASP A 223 4.08 -6.76 -13.66
C ASP A 223 4.86 -8.00 -14.19
N ASP A 224 6.19 -7.93 -14.22
CA ASP A 224 7.05 -9.05 -14.62
C ASP A 224 6.94 -10.23 -13.66
N ALA A 225 6.93 -9.95 -12.35
CA ALA A 225 6.83 -10.99 -11.33
C ALA A 225 5.48 -11.70 -11.36
N GLU A 226 4.39 -10.96 -11.50
CA GLU A 226 3.05 -11.53 -11.64
C GLU A 226 2.95 -12.45 -12.86
N ALA A 227 3.40 -11.96 -14.03
CA ALA A 227 3.39 -12.73 -15.26
C ALA A 227 4.25 -14.01 -15.16
N ALA A 228 5.46 -13.88 -14.57
CA ALA A 228 6.36 -15.00 -14.39
C ALA A 228 5.80 -16.06 -13.42
N LEU A 229 5.23 -15.67 -12.29
CA LEU A 229 4.64 -16.61 -11.34
C LEU A 229 3.45 -17.37 -11.94
N LYS A 230 2.59 -16.70 -12.72
CA LYS A 230 1.51 -17.35 -13.48
C LYS A 230 2.07 -18.37 -14.48
N ALA A 231 3.10 -18.00 -15.24
CA ALA A 231 3.76 -18.89 -16.20
C ALA A 231 4.44 -20.09 -15.53
N LEU A 232 4.96 -19.91 -14.31
CA LEU A 232 5.56 -20.97 -13.50
C LEU A 232 4.53 -21.84 -12.77
N GLY A 233 3.23 -21.57 -12.97
CA GLY A 233 2.11 -22.40 -12.53
C GLY A 233 1.50 -22.03 -11.20
N MET A 234 1.75 -20.82 -10.69
CA MET A 234 1.05 -20.30 -9.52
C MET A 234 -0.35 -19.79 -9.92
N PRO A 235 -1.42 -20.13 -9.18
CA PRO A 235 -2.76 -19.63 -9.47
C PRO A 235 -2.85 -18.10 -9.33
N GLU A 236 -3.53 -17.43 -10.26
CA GLU A 236 -3.68 -15.96 -10.24
C GLU A 236 -4.27 -15.45 -8.92
N LYS A 237 -5.29 -16.12 -8.40
CA LYS A 237 -5.96 -15.77 -7.13
C LYS A 237 -5.05 -15.86 -5.90
N ALA A 238 -3.90 -16.53 -6.01
CA ALA A 238 -2.91 -16.68 -4.96
C ALA A 238 -1.79 -15.60 -5.06
N ILE A 239 -1.87 -14.69 -6.03
CA ILE A 239 -0.87 -13.64 -6.25
C ILE A 239 -1.47 -12.30 -5.85
N HIS A 240 -0.90 -11.68 -4.82
CA HIS A 240 -1.35 -10.40 -4.26
C HIS A 240 -0.35 -9.30 -4.57
N LEU A 241 -0.84 -8.16 -5.04
CA LEU A 241 -0.02 -7.03 -5.45
C LEU A 241 -0.33 -5.81 -4.58
N GLU A 242 0.68 -5.15 -4.02
CA GLU A 242 0.52 -3.81 -3.45
C GLU A 242 1.32 -2.78 -4.24
N ARG A 243 0.61 -1.86 -4.88
CA ARG A 243 1.20 -0.79 -5.67
C ARG A 243 1.35 0.47 -4.84
N PHE A 244 2.54 1.07 -4.86
CA PHE A 244 2.75 2.40 -4.29
C PHE A 244 2.54 3.46 -5.36
N ASN A 245 1.74 4.49 -5.03
CA ASN A 245 1.69 5.67 -5.89
C ASN A 245 2.94 6.51 -5.62
N THR A 246 3.87 6.54 -6.56
CA THR A 246 4.96 7.51 -6.55
C THR A 246 4.39 8.84 -7.02
N ALA A 247 4.34 9.82 -6.12
CA ALA A 247 3.83 11.16 -6.40
C ALA A 247 4.44 11.72 -7.70
N GLY A 248 3.59 11.98 -8.69
CA GLY A 248 4.01 12.55 -9.99
C GLY A 248 3.70 11.69 -11.22
N THR A 249 3.41 10.41 -11.09
CA THR A 249 2.86 9.63 -12.21
C THR A 249 1.36 9.91 -12.33
N ARG A 250 1.03 11.08 -12.90
CA ARG A 250 -0.31 11.29 -13.44
C ARG A 250 -0.48 10.29 -14.58
N VAL A 251 -1.39 9.34 -14.42
CA VAL A 251 -1.86 8.55 -15.55
C VAL A 251 -2.52 9.53 -16.50
N LYS A 252 -2.05 9.59 -17.76
CA LYS A 252 -2.70 10.42 -18.79
C LYS A 252 -4.14 9.94 -18.91
N ARG A 253 -5.10 10.88 -18.92
CA ARG A 253 -6.52 10.58 -19.14
C ARG A 253 -6.68 9.72 -20.40
N ASN A 254 -7.12 8.49 -20.21
CA ASN A 254 -7.55 7.62 -21.31
C ASN A 254 -9.07 7.71 -21.54
N VAL A 255 -9.80 8.27 -20.57
CA VAL A 255 -11.26 8.40 -20.65
C VAL A 255 -11.62 9.79 -21.17
N ASN A 256 -12.05 9.86 -22.42
CA ASN A 256 -12.51 11.10 -23.04
C ASN A 256 -13.97 11.36 -22.62
N VAL A 257 -14.18 11.84 -21.39
CA VAL A 257 -15.51 12.18 -20.86
C VAL A 257 -15.63 13.70 -20.79
N GLN A 258 -16.65 14.23 -21.43
CA GLN A 258 -17.01 15.64 -21.30
C GLN A 258 -17.77 15.81 -19.97
N SER A 259 -17.05 16.19 -18.91
CA SER A 259 -17.58 16.29 -17.55
C SER A 259 -17.94 17.72 -17.12
N ASP A 260 -17.64 18.71 -17.96
CA ASP A 260 -17.89 20.12 -17.66
C ASP A 260 -19.38 20.42 -17.50
N GLY A 261 -19.72 21.06 -16.37
CA GLY A 261 -21.08 21.37 -15.98
C GLY A 261 -21.92 20.18 -15.50
N GLN A 262 -21.38 18.95 -15.48
CA GLN A 262 -22.13 17.81 -14.97
C GLN A 262 -22.27 17.88 -13.45
N LYS A 263 -23.47 17.48 -12.97
CA LYS A 263 -23.82 17.45 -11.57
C LYS A 263 -23.71 16.04 -11.02
N VAL A 264 -23.09 15.92 -9.85
CA VAL A 264 -22.98 14.69 -9.08
C VAL A 264 -23.48 14.93 -7.66
N THR A 265 -24.38 14.09 -7.17
CA THR A 265 -24.76 14.11 -5.77
C THR A 265 -23.80 13.23 -4.97
N VAL A 266 -23.15 13.82 -3.99
CA VAL A 266 -22.26 13.12 -3.04
C VAL A 266 -22.99 12.98 -1.71
N ARG A 267 -23.17 11.74 -1.25
CA ARG A 267 -23.73 11.43 0.07
C ARG A 267 -22.60 11.13 1.04
N GLN A 268 -22.59 11.83 2.18
CA GLN A 268 -21.66 11.61 3.26
C GLN A 268 -22.28 12.03 4.60
N ASP A 269 -22.07 11.21 5.65
CA ASP A 269 -22.62 11.42 7.01
C ASP A 269 -24.16 11.64 6.98
N GLY A 270 -24.86 10.88 6.12
CA GLY A 270 -26.30 10.96 5.91
C GLY A 270 -26.79 12.25 5.22
N ARG A 271 -25.90 13.04 4.64
CA ARG A 271 -26.22 14.30 3.95
C ARG A 271 -25.86 14.23 2.47
N ASP A 272 -26.73 14.74 1.64
CA ASP A 272 -26.53 14.87 0.21
C ASP A 272 -25.99 16.28 -0.13
N ARG A 273 -24.94 16.35 -0.93
CA ARG A 273 -24.36 17.57 -1.47
C ARG A 273 -24.27 17.48 -2.98
N GLU A 274 -24.82 18.47 -3.68
CA GLU A 274 -24.62 18.59 -5.13
C GLU A 274 -23.26 19.21 -5.43
N ILE A 275 -22.50 18.57 -6.30
CA ILE A 275 -21.18 18.99 -6.77
C ILE A 275 -21.25 19.17 -8.29
N VAL A 276 -20.70 20.28 -8.79
CA VAL A 276 -20.61 20.57 -10.22
C VAL A 276 -19.17 20.38 -10.68
N LEU A 277 -18.96 19.53 -11.67
CA LEU A 277 -17.64 19.32 -12.26
C LEU A 277 -17.32 20.46 -13.22
N ASN A 278 -16.06 20.91 -13.22
CA ASN A 278 -15.50 21.81 -14.21
C ASN A 278 -14.61 21.02 -15.18
N ALA A 279 -14.26 21.64 -16.30
CA ALA A 279 -13.38 21.04 -17.32
C ALA A 279 -12.00 20.63 -16.76
N ASP A 280 -11.51 21.34 -15.74
CA ASP A 280 -10.20 21.09 -15.11
C ASP A 280 -10.26 20.07 -13.98
N ASP A 281 -11.45 19.65 -13.53
CA ASP A 281 -11.56 18.64 -12.48
C ASP A 281 -11.15 17.26 -13.02
N GLU A 282 -10.19 16.64 -12.38
CA GLU A 282 -9.67 15.33 -12.81
C GLU A 282 -10.58 14.17 -12.36
N SER A 283 -11.45 14.42 -11.37
CA SER A 283 -12.30 13.38 -10.77
C SER A 283 -13.48 13.98 -10.00
N ILE A 284 -14.44 13.14 -9.62
CA ILE A 284 -15.52 13.50 -8.69
C ILE A 284 -14.93 13.97 -7.35
N LEU A 285 -13.85 13.33 -6.88
CA LEU A 285 -13.17 13.75 -5.64
C LEU A 285 -12.61 15.17 -5.76
N ASP A 286 -11.92 15.50 -6.86
CA ASP A 286 -11.30 16.81 -7.02
C ASP A 286 -12.35 17.92 -7.10
N ALA A 287 -13.43 17.70 -7.86
CA ALA A 287 -14.58 18.60 -7.90
C ALA A 287 -15.20 18.84 -6.51
N ALA A 288 -15.34 17.77 -5.73
CA ALA A 288 -15.90 17.83 -4.38
C ALA A 288 -14.99 18.61 -3.41
N LEU A 289 -13.69 18.32 -3.42
CA LEU A 289 -12.70 19.01 -2.58
C LEU A 289 -12.62 20.50 -2.94
N ARG A 290 -12.61 20.86 -4.22
CA ARG A 290 -12.63 22.25 -4.70
C ARG A 290 -13.84 23.01 -4.17
N GLN A 291 -15.00 22.34 -4.02
CA GLN A 291 -16.23 22.93 -3.46
C GLN A 291 -16.34 22.76 -1.95
N GLY A 292 -15.24 22.42 -1.25
CA GLY A 292 -15.16 22.40 0.20
C GLY A 292 -15.83 21.19 0.85
N ALA A 293 -15.97 20.06 0.14
CA ALA A 293 -16.37 18.80 0.76
C ALA A 293 -15.18 18.17 1.49
N ASP A 294 -15.39 17.61 2.68
CA ASP A 294 -14.37 16.86 3.44
C ASP A 294 -14.56 15.35 3.20
N LEU A 295 -14.10 14.87 2.04
CA LEU A 295 -14.21 13.47 1.67
C LEU A 295 -12.96 12.68 2.09
N PRO A 296 -13.11 11.36 2.34
CA PRO A 296 -11.96 10.50 2.61
C PRO A 296 -11.11 10.31 1.34
N TYR A 297 -9.82 10.62 1.42
CA TYR A 297 -8.85 10.35 0.37
C TYR A 297 -7.41 10.31 0.92
N ALA A 298 -6.49 9.73 0.15
CA ALA A 298 -5.07 9.74 0.47
C ALA A 298 -4.18 9.79 -0.77
N CYS A 299 -4.12 8.72 -1.57
CA CYS A 299 -3.14 8.57 -2.67
C CYS A 299 -3.50 9.35 -3.94
N LYS A 300 -4.78 9.57 -4.21
CA LYS A 300 -5.32 10.10 -5.48
C LYS A 300 -4.86 9.35 -6.74
N GLY A 301 -4.37 8.11 -6.61
CA GLY A 301 -3.80 7.30 -7.69
C GLY A 301 -4.43 5.91 -7.83
N GLY A 302 -5.58 5.65 -7.23
CA GLY A 302 -6.32 4.39 -7.40
C GLY A 302 -5.75 3.18 -6.65
N VAL A 303 -4.80 3.38 -5.70
CA VAL A 303 -4.07 2.27 -5.04
C VAL A 303 -4.43 2.04 -3.56
N CYS A 304 -5.10 2.99 -2.87
CA CYS A 304 -5.27 2.91 -1.41
C CYS A 304 -6.71 2.66 -0.94
N ALA A 305 -7.68 2.62 -1.83
CA ALA A 305 -9.11 2.48 -1.56
C ALA A 305 -9.72 3.48 -0.55
N THR A 306 -8.94 4.45 0.00
CA THR A 306 -9.44 5.40 0.99
C THR A 306 -10.61 6.25 0.47
N CYS A 307 -10.66 6.52 -0.83
CA CYS A 307 -11.71 7.29 -1.49
C CYS A 307 -12.82 6.42 -2.08
N LYS A 308 -12.95 5.16 -1.64
CA LYS A 308 -13.99 4.24 -2.09
C LYS A 308 -15.38 4.78 -1.75
N CYS A 309 -16.28 4.77 -2.72
CA CYS A 309 -17.70 5.10 -2.56
C CYS A 309 -18.55 4.20 -3.44
N LYS A 310 -19.84 4.11 -3.17
CA LYS A 310 -20.78 3.29 -3.93
C LYS A 310 -21.59 4.16 -4.88
N VAL A 311 -21.71 3.75 -6.15
CA VAL A 311 -22.60 4.37 -7.11
C VAL A 311 -24.01 3.87 -6.84
N LEU A 312 -24.90 4.76 -6.38
CA LEU A 312 -26.31 4.44 -6.12
C LEU A 312 -27.18 4.67 -7.36
N ARG A 313 -26.82 5.63 -8.20
CA ARG A 313 -27.54 5.98 -9.43
C ARG A 313 -26.59 6.54 -10.48
N GLY A 314 -26.93 6.39 -11.75
CA GLY A 314 -26.14 6.83 -12.88
C GLY A 314 -25.00 5.88 -13.21
N LYS A 315 -24.08 6.35 -14.04
CA LYS A 315 -22.88 5.62 -14.46
C LYS A 315 -21.65 6.49 -14.35
N VAL A 316 -20.55 5.89 -13.94
CA VAL A 316 -19.23 6.53 -13.90
C VAL A 316 -18.20 5.66 -14.65
N ALA A 317 -17.14 6.30 -15.15
CA ALA A 317 -15.94 5.63 -15.62
C ALA A 317 -14.81 5.84 -14.64
N MET A 318 -14.02 4.81 -14.37
CA MET A 318 -12.76 4.93 -13.63
C MET A 318 -11.58 4.83 -14.59
N GLU A 319 -10.60 5.70 -14.44
CA GLU A 319 -9.35 5.63 -15.21
C GLU A 319 -8.47 4.47 -14.78
N THR A 320 -8.38 4.26 -13.48
CA THR A 320 -7.47 3.28 -12.89
C THR A 320 -8.10 2.66 -11.64
N ASN A 321 -7.96 1.36 -11.51
CA ASN A 321 -8.30 0.62 -10.30
C ASN A 321 -7.22 -0.42 -10.00
N TYR A 322 -6.53 -0.25 -8.86
CA TYR A 322 -5.53 -1.20 -8.35
C TYR A 322 -5.90 -1.72 -6.95
N SER A 323 -7.04 -1.29 -6.39
CA SER A 323 -7.35 -1.57 -4.98
C SER A 323 -8.76 -2.09 -4.71
N LEU A 324 -9.68 -2.00 -5.68
CA LEU A 324 -10.99 -2.62 -5.54
C LEU A 324 -10.98 -4.00 -6.15
N GLU A 325 -11.50 -4.96 -5.42
CA GLU A 325 -11.67 -6.34 -5.82
C GLU A 325 -12.84 -6.50 -6.83
N PRO A 326 -12.89 -7.59 -7.63
CA PRO A 326 -13.94 -7.81 -8.62
C PRO A 326 -15.36 -7.82 -8.05
N ASP A 327 -15.55 -8.33 -6.83
CA ASP A 327 -16.84 -8.36 -6.13
C ASP A 327 -17.27 -6.97 -5.66
N GLU A 328 -16.33 -6.11 -5.24
CA GLU A 328 -16.60 -4.71 -4.92
C GLU A 328 -17.02 -3.92 -6.17
N LEU A 329 -16.34 -4.14 -7.29
CA LEU A 329 -16.72 -3.53 -8.58
C LEU A 329 -18.13 -4.00 -9.01
N ALA A 330 -18.42 -5.30 -8.89
CA ALA A 330 -19.74 -5.86 -9.19
C ALA A 330 -20.83 -5.31 -8.26
N ALA A 331 -20.49 -4.99 -7.02
CA ALA A 331 -21.38 -4.36 -6.05
C ALA A 331 -21.58 -2.84 -6.27
N GLY A 332 -20.91 -2.26 -7.28
CA GLY A 332 -21.03 -0.85 -7.67
C GLY A 332 -20.10 0.11 -6.91
N TYR A 333 -19.05 -0.40 -6.25
CA TYR A 333 -18.04 0.46 -5.64
C TYR A 333 -17.08 1.02 -6.68
N VAL A 334 -16.66 2.26 -6.46
CA VAL A 334 -15.70 2.98 -7.30
C VAL A 334 -14.73 3.79 -6.44
N LEU A 335 -13.61 4.17 -7.03
CA LEU A 335 -12.64 5.09 -6.42
C LEU A 335 -12.96 6.52 -6.89
N SER A 336 -13.49 7.37 -6.04
CA SER A 336 -13.91 8.73 -6.38
C SER A 336 -12.77 9.58 -6.96
N CYS A 337 -11.51 9.30 -6.60
CA CYS A 337 -10.33 9.96 -7.14
C CYS A 337 -9.98 9.55 -8.58
N GLN A 338 -10.63 8.52 -9.12
CA GLN A 338 -10.44 8.00 -10.46
C GLN A 338 -11.73 8.05 -11.28
N ALA A 339 -12.85 8.41 -10.64
CA ALA A 339 -14.18 8.33 -11.24
C ALA A 339 -14.61 9.66 -11.89
N LEU A 340 -15.14 9.57 -13.11
CA LEU A 340 -15.80 10.66 -13.83
C LEU A 340 -17.23 10.24 -14.19
N PRO A 341 -18.24 11.17 -14.12
CA PRO A 341 -19.60 10.84 -14.45
C PRO A 341 -19.77 10.61 -15.96
N LEU A 342 -20.51 9.55 -16.33
CA LEU A 342 -20.93 9.26 -17.72
C LEU A 342 -22.36 9.67 -17.99
N THR A 343 -23.17 9.87 -16.94
CA THR A 343 -24.58 10.31 -17.02
C THR A 343 -24.79 11.52 -16.13
N SER A 344 -25.87 12.27 -16.37
CA SER A 344 -26.17 13.53 -15.66
C SER A 344 -26.80 13.36 -14.27
N ASP A 345 -27.13 12.13 -13.87
CA ASP A 345 -27.86 11.82 -12.65
C ASP A 345 -27.07 10.96 -11.65
N VAL A 346 -25.75 11.13 -11.63
CA VAL A 346 -24.86 10.33 -10.76
C VAL A 346 -25.05 10.67 -9.30
N VAL A 347 -25.22 9.62 -8.49
CA VAL A 347 -25.23 9.68 -7.02
C VAL A 347 -24.18 8.72 -6.48
N VAL A 348 -23.22 9.23 -5.71
CA VAL A 348 -22.18 8.45 -5.02
C VAL A 348 -22.34 8.55 -3.52
N ASP A 349 -22.17 7.43 -2.82
CA ASP A 349 -22.38 7.29 -1.38
C ASP A 349 -21.10 6.82 -0.68
N PHE A 350 -20.58 7.67 0.19
CA PHE A 350 -19.41 7.39 1.03
C PHE A 350 -19.78 6.71 2.37
N ASP A 351 -21.07 6.66 2.72
CA ASP A 351 -21.55 6.02 3.94
C ASP A 351 -21.82 4.53 3.72
N ALA A 352 -21.89 4.08 2.46
CA ALA A 352 -22.10 2.68 2.13
C ALA A 352 -20.95 1.82 2.71
N LYS A 353 -21.26 1.02 3.74
CA LYS A 353 -20.31 0.08 4.32
C LYS A 353 -19.97 -0.96 3.28
N GLY A 354 -18.67 -1.13 3.00
CA GLY A 354 -18.18 -2.22 2.17
C GLY A 354 -18.65 -3.57 2.73
N MET A 355 -18.73 -4.59 1.87
CA MET A 355 -18.84 -5.97 2.36
C MET A 355 -17.61 -6.23 3.23
N ALA A 356 -17.85 -6.63 4.48
CA ALA A 356 -16.83 -6.89 5.49
C ALA A 356 -16.04 -8.15 5.17
#